data_d530d11b95b66422add6f4db8fec2f07
#
_entry.id   d530d11b95b66422add6f4db8fec2f07
#
_cell.length_a   1.000
_cell.length_b   1.000
_cell.length_c   1.000
_cell.angle_alpha   90.00
_cell.angle_beta   90.00
_cell.angle_gamma   90.00
#
_symmetry.space_group_name_H-M   'P 1'
#
loop_
_entity.id
_entity.type
_entity.pdbx_description
1 polymer ?
#
loop_
_entity_poly.entity_id
_entity_poly.type
_entity_poly.pdbx_seq_one_letter_code
_entity_poly.pdbx_strand_id
1 'polypeptide(L)'
;MPVNSTKITANTQVSSIGGTFDGFIYYNGATASVVYVFDNNNSDISAPFNYNNDPTINTGATAGLSAGMLVFGDGIPDGATIASITDATSFELSVSTTGGAKVASLLTFVSVENPIGKFKIDANSSDDIRGLEIICRNGIKIVGENFTTLEVFALTN
;
A
#
# COMPACT_ATOMS: atom_id res chain seq x y z
N MET A 1 -21.53 -18.35 -8.57
CA MET A 1 -22.01 -16.97 -8.32
C MET A 1 -21.25 -16.05 -9.26
N PRO A 2 -21.79 -14.90 -9.67
CA PRO A 2 -21.05 -13.97 -10.51
C PRO A 2 -19.87 -13.41 -9.69
N VAL A 3 -18.67 -13.50 -10.24
CA VAL A 3 -17.48 -12.88 -9.66
C VAL A 3 -17.51 -11.40 -10.02
N ASN A 4 -17.47 -10.53 -9.03
CA ASN A 4 -17.29 -9.11 -9.23
C ASN A 4 -15.81 -8.80 -9.44
N SER A 5 -15.52 -7.90 -10.36
CA SER A 5 -14.15 -7.43 -10.65
C SER A 5 -14.04 -5.95 -10.32
N THR A 6 -13.09 -5.58 -9.48
CA THR A 6 -12.80 -4.19 -9.12
C THR A 6 -11.37 -3.84 -9.54
N LYS A 7 -11.20 -2.85 -10.41
CA LYS A 7 -9.88 -2.33 -10.79
C LYS A 7 -9.28 -1.55 -9.62
N ILE A 8 -8.05 -1.92 -9.26
CA ILE A 8 -7.26 -1.33 -8.18
C ILE A 8 -6.13 -0.53 -8.82
N THR A 9 -6.12 0.78 -8.61
CA THR A 9 -5.08 1.69 -9.11
C THR A 9 -4.33 2.41 -8.01
N ALA A 10 -4.69 2.14 -6.76
CA ALA A 10 -4.08 2.63 -5.54
C ALA A 10 -4.48 1.70 -4.39
N ASN A 11 -3.98 1.92 -3.19
CA ASN A 11 -4.43 1.17 -2.02
C ASN A 11 -5.95 1.33 -1.84
N THR A 12 -6.69 0.25 -1.92
CA THR A 12 -8.15 0.30 -2.06
C THR A 12 -8.85 -0.62 -1.08
N GLN A 13 -9.87 -0.11 -0.42
CA GLN A 13 -10.89 -0.89 0.27
C GLN A 13 -11.85 -1.45 -0.77
N VAL A 14 -11.76 -2.74 -1.06
CA VAL A 14 -12.61 -3.42 -2.04
C VAL A 14 -13.99 -3.73 -1.46
N SER A 15 -14.04 -4.12 -0.18
CA SER A 15 -15.28 -4.34 0.58
C SER A 15 -15.09 -3.91 2.02
N SER A 16 -16.06 -3.17 2.57
CA SER A 16 -16.05 -2.72 3.97
C SER A 16 -16.81 -3.65 4.92
N ILE A 17 -17.50 -4.63 4.39
CA ILE A 17 -18.40 -5.53 5.19
C ILE A 17 -17.98 -7.00 5.15
N GLY A 18 -16.80 -7.30 4.63
CA GLY A 18 -16.38 -8.68 4.41
C GLY A 18 -16.88 -9.25 3.08
N GLY A 19 -16.55 -10.48 2.83
CA GLY A 19 -16.84 -11.21 1.60
C GLY A 19 -15.82 -12.30 1.34
N THR A 20 -15.87 -12.90 0.17
CA THR A 20 -14.85 -13.85 -0.27
C THR A 20 -13.93 -13.18 -1.29
N PHE A 21 -12.65 -13.18 -1.02
CA PHE A 21 -11.63 -12.81 -1.99
C PHE A 21 -11.25 -14.06 -2.78
N ASP A 22 -11.59 -14.08 -4.06
CA ASP A 22 -11.38 -15.23 -4.93
C ASP A 22 -10.04 -15.20 -5.67
N GLY A 23 -9.43 -14.03 -5.75
CA GLY A 23 -8.14 -13.83 -6.40
C GLY A 23 -8.01 -12.48 -7.06
N PHE A 24 -7.12 -12.40 -8.04
CA PHE A 24 -6.94 -11.20 -8.85
C PHE A 24 -6.29 -11.51 -10.20
N ILE A 25 -6.56 -10.62 -11.15
CA ILE A 25 -5.85 -10.56 -12.42
C ILE A 25 -4.88 -9.38 -12.32
N TYR A 26 -3.67 -9.52 -12.82
CA TYR A 26 -2.72 -8.43 -12.81
C TYR A 26 -1.97 -8.26 -14.13
N TYR A 27 -1.53 -7.02 -14.36
CA TYR A 27 -0.62 -6.63 -15.41
C TYR A 27 0.47 -5.77 -14.78
N ASN A 28 1.72 -6.19 -14.85
CA ASN A 28 2.84 -5.49 -14.23
C ASN A 28 3.82 -4.99 -15.28
N GLY A 29 4.27 -3.74 -15.11
CA GLY A 29 5.28 -3.12 -15.95
C GLY A 29 6.71 -3.48 -15.54
N ALA A 30 7.63 -2.55 -15.77
CA ALA A 30 9.08 -2.80 -15.70
C ALA A 30 9.63 -3.06 -14.28
N THR A 31 8.85 -2.85 -13.23
CA THR A 31 9.31 -2.98 -11.83
C THR A 31 8.55 -4.10 -11.13
N ALA A 32 9.26 -5.00 -10.45
CA ALA A 32 8.62 -6.00 -9.59
C ALA A 32 7.84 -5.32 -8.46
N SER A 33 6.72 -5.91 -8.06
CA SER A 33 5.85 -5.37 -7.02
C SER A 33 5.40 -6.44 -6.03
N VAL A 34 4.81 -6.02 -4.92
CA VAL A 34 4.16 -6.91 -3.97
C VAL A 34 2.73 -6.44 -3.77
N VAL A 35 1.79 -7.37 -3.80
CA VAL A 35 0.38 -7.13 -3.47
C VAL A 35 0.06 -7.81 -2.15
N TYR A 36 -0.51 -7.04 -1.24
CA TYR A 36 -0.99 -7.50 0.06
C TYR A 36 -2.51 -7.51 0.08
N VAL A 37 -3.07 -8.54 0.66
CA VAL A 37 -4.52 -8.67 0.90
C VAL A 37 -4.76 -8.73 2.40
N PHE A 38 -5.71 -7.94 2.89
CA PHE A 38 -6.05 -7.86 4.31
C PHE A 38 -7.52 -8.11 4.54
N ASP A 39 -7.83 -8.80 5.65
CA ASP A 39 -9.17 -8.89 6.23
C ASP A 39 -9.37 -7.72 7.22
N ASN A 40 -9.51 -6.51 6.68
CA ASN A 40 -9.79 -5.34 7.50
C ASN A 40 -10.52 -4.24 6.71
N ASN A 41 -11.07 -3.27 7.44
CA ASN A 41 -11.68 -2.05 6.90
C ASN A 41 -11.05 -0.79 7.49
N ASN A 42 -9.82 -0.88 8.02
CA ASN A 42 -9.13 0.25 8.64
C ASN A 42 -8.77 1.29 7.59
N SER A 43 -9.02 2.55 7.94
CA SER A 43 -8.56 3.69 7.14
C SER A 43 -7.06 3.86 7.26
N ASP A 44 -6.42 4.30 6.16
CA ASP A 44 -5.03 4.69 6.16
C ASP A 44 -4.86 5.98 6.98
N ILE A 45 -3.68 6.13 7.58
CA ILE A 45 -3.31 7.38 8.25
C ILE A 45 -2.81 8.34 7.19
N SER A 46 -3.25 9.60 7.23
CA SER A 46 -2.70 10.65 6.36
C SER A 46 -2.37 11.88 7.18
N ALA A 47 -1.16 12.41 6.98
CA ALA A 47 -0.69 13.61 7.68
C ALA A 47 0.30 14.40 6.82
N PRO A 48 0.39 15.74 7.02
CA PRO A 48 1.35 16.57 6.31
C PRO A 48 2.73 16.53 6.98
N PHE A 49 3.78 16.47 6.15
CA PHE A 49 5.18 16.46 6.58
C PHE A 49 6.07 17.31 5.67
N ASN A 50 7.27 17.65 6.17
CA ASN A 50 8.33 18.28 5.40
C ASN A 50 9.47 17.29 5.15
N TYR A 51 10.10 17.36 3.97
CA TYR A 51 11.28 16.56 3.58
C TYR A 51 12.02 17.17 2.40
N ASN A 52 13.26 16.73 2.16
CA ASN A 52 14.12 17.33 1.11
C ASN A 52 15.25 16.40 0.63
N ASN A 53 14.96 15.49 -0.30
CA ASN A 53 15.96 14.60 -0.94
C ASN A 53 16.82 13.76 0.03
N ASP A 54 16.32 13.53 1.24
CA ASP A 54 16.96 12.70 2.25
C ASP A 54 15.93 11.73 2.87
N PRO A 55 16.30 10.77 3.70
CA PRO A 55 15.36 9.87 4.34
C PRO A 55 14.61 10.49 5.51
N THR A 56 15.02 11.65 6.01
CA THR A 56 14.43 12.29 7.19
C THR A 56 13.13 13.01 6.85
N ILE A 57 12.08 12.61 7.48
CA ILE A 57 10.75 13.22 7.38
C ILE A 57 10.42 13.92 8.70
N ASN A 58 10.01 15.18 8.65
CA ASN A 58 9.85 15.99 9.86
C ASN A 58 8.62 16.93 9.82
N THR A 59 8.40 17.63 10.95
CA THR A 59 7.37 18.67 11.11
C THR A 59 5.94 18.15 10.97
N GLY A 60 5.70 16.89 11.25
CA GLY A 60 4.37 16.27 11.27
C GLY A 60 4.11 15.52 12.57
N ALA A 61 2.93 14.96 12.74
CA ALA A 61 2.60 14.13 13.90
C ALA A 61 2.85 12.64 13.58
N THR A 62 3.68 12.00 14.39
CA THR A 62 4.01 10.56 14.25
C THR A 62 3.08 9.64 15.05
N ALA A 63 2.09 10.19 15.73
CA ALA A 63 1.11 9.41 16.50
C ALA A 63 0.38 8.39 15.62
N GLY A 64 0.42 7.12 16.00
CA GLY A 64 -0.17 6.01 15.24
C GLY A 64 0.72 5.46 14.12
N LEU A 65 1.87 6.06 13.86
CA LEU A 65 2.86 5.54 12.91
C LEU A 65 3.76 4.50 13.58
N SER A 66 4.22 3.52 12.81
CA SER A 66 5.16 2.49 13.25
C SER A 66 6.15 2.12 12.15
N ALA A 67 7.33 1.65 12.53
CA ALA A 67 8.31 1.12 11.59
C ALA A 67 7.69 -0.03 10.76
N GLY A 68 8.05 -0.10 9.49
CA GLY A 68 7.51 -1.08 8.53
C GLY A 68 6.25 -0.64 7.78
N MET A 69 5.56 0.42 8.19
CA MET A 69 4.45 0.97 7.39
C MET A 69 4.95 1.44 6.04
N LEU A 70 4.22 1.12 4.97
CA LEU A 70 4.43 1.70 3.64
C LEU A 70 4.05 3.19 3.65
N VAL A 71 4.83 4.00 2.93
CA VAL A 71 4.63 5.44 2.83
C VAL A 71 4.41 5.83 1.38
N PHE A 72 3.37 6.62 1.13
CA PHE A 72 3.01 7.12 -0.20
C PHE A 72 2.90 8.64 -0.18
N GLY A 73 3.38 9.29 -1.23
CA GLY A 73 3.29 10.73 -1.40
C GLY A 73 4.16 11.24 -2.54
N ASP A 74 4.09 12.54 -2.80
CA ASP A 74 4.89 13.17 -3.86
C ASP A 74 6.39 13.10 -3.51
N GLY A 75 7.22 12.56 -4.41
CA GLY A 75 8.66 12.38 -4.19
C GLY A 75 9.03 11.26 -3.21
N ILE A 76 8.07 10.44 -2.77
CA ILE A 76 8.33 9.21 -2.00
C ILE A 76 8.53 8.07 -3.00
N PRO A 77 9.69 7.38 -2.99
CA PRO A 77 9.91 6.24 -3.87
C PRO A 77 8.96 5.07 -3.58
N ASP A 78 8.58 4.34 -4.63
CA ASP A 78 7.74 3.16 -4.50
C ASP A 78 8.35 2.11 -3.56
N GLY A 79 7.52 1.53 -2.69
CA GLY A 79 7.96 0.55 -1.70
C GLY A 79 8.69 1.15 -0.49
N ALA A 80 8.78 2.47 -0.39
CA ALA A 80 9.35 3.13 0.79
C ALA A 80 8.56 2.80 2.05
N THR A 81 9.28 2.49 3.14
CA THR A 81 8.69 2.21 4.44
C THR A 81 9.27 3.13 5.51
N ILE A 82 8.57 3.27 6.63
CA ILE A 82 9.16 3.86 7.84
C ILE A 82 10.27 2.92 8.34
N ALA A 83 11.49 3.39 8.36
CA ALA A 83 12.63 2.65 8.93
C ALA A 83 12.63 2.74 10.46
N SER A 84 12.42 3.95 11.00
CA SER A 84 12.35 4.19 12.45
C SER A 84 11.58 5.45 12.78
N ILE A 85 10.92 5.49 13.94
CA ILE A 85 10.35 6.72 14.50
C ILE A 85 11.44 7.39 15.35
N THR A 86 11.76 8.63 15.03
CA THR A 86 12.80 9.40 15.72
C THR A 86 12.23 10.07 16.97
N ASP A 87 11.09 10.76 16.82
CA ASP A 87 10.39 11.44 17.89
C ASP A 87 8.90 11.67 17.54
N ALA A 88 8.19 12.49 18.31
CA ALA A 88 6.77 12.77 18.11
C ALA A 88 6.47 13.55 16.81
N THR A 89 7.48 14.07 16.12
CA THR A 89 7.33 14.94 14.95
C THR A 89 8.18 14.51 13.75
N SER A 90 9.01 13.47 13.89
CA SER A 90 9.93 13.04 12.86
C SER A 90 10.14 11.52 12.81
N PHE A 91 10.45 11.03 11.63
CA PHE A 91 10.80 9.64 11.36
C PHE A 91 11.77 9.52 10.19
N GLU A 92 12.41 8.34 10.05
CA GLU A 92 13.29 8.02 8.94
C GLU A 92 12.59 7.06 7.97
N LEU A 93 12.75 7.30 6.67
CA LEU A 93 12.37 6.37 5.62
C LEU A 93 13.47 5.34 5.35
N SER A 94 13.09 4.21 4.79
CA SER A 94 14.01 3.16 4.31
C SER A 94 14.86 3.61 3.11
N VAL A 95 14.47 4.70 2.45
CA VAL A 95 15.10 5.25 1.24
C VAL A 95 14.91 6.77 1.20
N SER A 96 15.88 7.49 0.61
CA SER A 96 15.79 8.95 0.47
C SER A 96 14.62 9.37 -0.42
N THR A 97 13.97 10.46 -0.05
CA THR A 97 12.97 11.14 -0.88
C THR A 97 13.58 11.76 -2.13
N THR A 98 12.76 12.12 -3.09
CA THR A 98 13.18 12.71 -4.37
C THR A 98 12.35 13.96 -4.71
N GLY A 99 12.76 14.69 -5.75
CA GLY A 99 11.98 15.83 -6.25
C GLY A 99 12.12 17.12 -5.45
N GLY A 100 13.15 17.25 -4.60
CA GLY A 100 13.48 18.48 -3.86
C GLY A 100 12.67 18.68 -2.58
N ALA A 101 12.77 19.89 -2.04
CA ALA A 101 12.10 20.27 -0.80
C ALA A 101 10.57 20.25 -0.94
N LYS A 102 9.92 19.60 0.01
CA LYS A 102 8.46 19.57 0.17
C LYS A 102 8.09 20.15 1.53
N VAL A 103 7.06 20.98 1.56
CA VAL A 103 6.54 21.60 2.77
C VAL A 103 5.07 21.25 2.92
N ALA A 104 4.69 20.77 4.09
CA ALA A 104 3.32 20.34 4.41
C ALA A 104 2.73 19.39 3.34
N SER A 105 3.57 18.53 2.75
CA SER A 105 3.14 17.55 1.76
C SER A 105 2.39 16.41 2.43
N LEU A 106 1.21 16.07 1.92
CA LEU A 106 0.40 15.01 2.48
C LEU A 106 1.03 13.64 2.17
N LEU A 107 1.37 12.90 3.21
CA LEU A 107 1.81 11.52 3.14
C LEU A 107 0.72 10.58 3.64
N THR A 108 0.59 9.43 2.99
CA THR A 108 -0.34 8.36 3.39
C THR A 108 0.46 7.16 3.88
N PHE A 109 0.09 6.63 5.03
CA PHE A 109 0.76 5.53 5.73
C PHE A 109 -0.16 4.32 5.78
N VAL A 110 0.36 3.17 5.36
CA VAL A 110 -0.40 1.93 5.28
C VAL A 110 0.32 0.83 6.05
N SER A 111 -0.35 0.27 7.05
CA SER A 111 0.18 -0.91 7.75
C SER A 111 0.12 -2.13 6.82
N VAL A 112 1.22 -2.86 6.76
CA VAL A 112 1.34 -4.14 6.04
C VAL A 112 1.60 -5.31 6.99
N GLU A 113 1.29 -5.13 8.25
CA GLU A 113 1.36 -6.19 9.25
C GLU A 113 0.20 -7.16 9.11
N ASN A 114 0.50 -8.46 9.22
CA ASN A 114 -0.47 -9.55 9.22
C ASN A 114 -1.42 -9.59 7.98
N PRO A 115 -0.91 -9.51 6.75
CA PRO A 115 -1.74 -9.73 5.58
C PRO A 115 -2.25 -11.18 5.56
N ILE A 116 -3.47 -11.39 5.10
CA ILE A 116 -4.01 -12.74 4.85
C ILE A 116 -3.48 -13.33 3.53
N GLY A 117 -2.95 -12.48 2.65
CA GLY A 117 -2.26 -12.87 1.42
C GLY A 117 -1.14 -11.89 1.08
N LYS A 118 -0.02 -12.43 0.61
CA LYS A 118 1.12 -11.65 0.10
C LYS A 118 1.61 -12.30 -1.19
N PHE A 119 1.55 -11.55 -2.29
CA PHE A 119 1.85 -12.03 -3.63
C PHE A 119 2.98 -11.21 -4.22
N LYS A 120 4.10 -11.87 -4.50
CA LYS A 120 5.20 -11.25 -5.24
C LYS A 120 4.89 -11.32 -6.74
N ILE A 121 4.98 -10.18 -7.40
CA ILE A 121 4.68 -10.02 -8.82
C ILE A 121 5.95 -9.61 -9.53
N ASP A 122 6.40 -10.41 -10.47
CA ASP A 122 7.62 -10.12 -11.23
C ASP A 122 7.40 -8.99 -12.24
N ALA A 123 8.48 -8.30 -12.59
CA ALA A 123 8.46 -7.27 -13.63
C ALA A 123 8.05 -7.85 -14.98
N ASN A 124 7.34 -7.05 -15.79
CA ASN A 124 6.87 -7.41 -17.11
C ASN A 124 6.07 -8.72 -17.16
N SER A 125 5.30 -9.00 -16.11
CA SER A 125 4.47 -10.20 -16.00
C SER A 125 2.99 -9.85 -15.97
N SER A 126 2.17 -10.81 -16.36
CA SER A 126 0.71 -10.77 -16.19
C SER A 126 0.21 -12.17 -15.91
N ASP A 127 -0.75 -12.30 -15.03
CA ASP A 127 -1.36 -13.59 -14.71
C ASP A 127 -2.75 -13.39 -14.10
N ASP A 128 -3.44 -14.51 -13.92
CA ASP A 128 -4.77 -14.62 -13.37
C ASP A 128 -4.74 -15.63 -12.22
N ILE A 129 -4.77 -15.14 -11.00
CA ILE A 129 -4.79 -15.95 -9.79
C ILE A 129 -6.24 -16.05 -9.33
N ARG A 130 -6.82 -17.23 -9.37
CA ARG A 130 -8.22 -17.50 -9.01
C ARG A 130 -8.37 -18.68 -8.06
N GLY A 131 -9.56 -18.81 -7.50
CA GLY A 131 -9.93 -19.95 -6.65
C GLY A 131 -9.23 -19.92 -5.29
N LEU A 132 -8.85 -18.74 -4.80
CA LEU A 132 -8.25 -18.61 -3.47
C LEU A 132 -9.28 -18.80 -2.35
N GLU A 133 -10.53 -18.44 -2.58
CA GLU A 133 -11.66 -18.59 -1.65
C GLU A 133 -11.36 -18.10 -0.21
N ILE A 134 -10.60 -17.01 -0.10
CA ILE A 134 -10.21 -16.43 1.19
C ILE A 134 -11.41 -15.69 1.78
N ILE A 135 -11.92 -16.16 2.92
CA ILE A 135 -13.03 -15.51 3.63
C ILE A 135 -12.52 -14.34 4.44
N CYS A 136 -12.95 -13.14 4.09
CA CYS A 136 -12.70 -11.91 4.81
C CYS A 136 -13.96 -11.52 5.60
N ARG A 137 -13.85 -11.34 6.91
CA ARG A 137 -14.97 -11.06 7.81
C ARG A 137 -15.16 -9.58 8.10
N ASN A 138 -14.07 -8.84 8.09
CA ASN A 138 -14.02 -7.42 8.47
C ASN A 138 -13.95 -6.47 7.27
N GLY A 139 -13.72 -7.01 6.09
CA GLY A 139 -13.57 -6.25 4.84
C GLY A 139 -12.44 -6.83 3.99
N ILE A 140 -12.30 -6.33 2.78
CA ILE A 140 -11.23 -6.73 1.85
C ILE A 140 -10.47 -5.46 1.47
N LYS A 141 -9.21 -5.37 1.85
CA LYS A 141 -8.33 -4.27 1.46
C LYS A 141 -7.14 -4.81 0.66
N ILE A 142 -6.87 -4.17 -0.46
CA ILE A 142 -5.72 -4.47 -1.33
C ILE A 142 -4.73 -3.32 -1.23
N VAL A 143 -3.47 -3.66 -1.00
CA VAL A 143 -2.35 -2.74 -0.94
C VAL A 143 -1.26 -3.23 -1.88
N GLY A 144 -0.75 -2.36 -2.73
CA GLY A 144 0.39 -2.65 -3.62
C GLY A 144 1.55 -1.71 -3.34
N GLU A 145 2.75 -2.21 -3.44
CA GLU A 145 3.96 -1.40 -3.26
C GLU A 145 4.18 -0.43 -4.43
N ASN A 146 3.69 -0.75 -5.63
CA ASN A 146 3.91 0.05 -6.82
C ASN A 146 2.73 -0.04 -7.79
N PHE A 147 1.78 0.89 -7.68
CA PHE A 147 0.67 1.02 -8.63
C PHE A 147 0.99 1.90 -9.86
N THR A 148 2.19 2.46 -9.97
CA THR A 148 2.60 3.24 -11.14
C THR A 148 2.68 2.36 -12.38
N THR A 149 3.13 1.12 -12.21
CA THR A 149 3.28 0.14 -13.30
C THR A 149 2.42 -1.11 -13.13
N LEU A 150 1.82 -1.30 -11.97
CA LEU A 150 1.01 -2.46 -11.64
C LEU A 150 -0.49 -2.13 -11.75
N GLU A 151 -1.21 -2.87 -12.56
CA GLU A 151 -2.68 -2.90 -12.55
C GLU A 151 -3.18 -4.19 -11.90
N VAL A 152 -4.10 -4.08 -10.97
CA VAL A 152 -4.74 -5.22 -10.29
C VAL A 152 -6.25 -5.14 -10.44
N PHE A 153 -6.89 -6.26 -10.73
CA PHE A 153 -8.34 -6.42 -10.74
C PHE A 153 -8.70 -7.44 -9.67
N ALA A 154 -9.17 -6.99 -8.52
CA ALA A 154 -9.60 -7.88 -7.45
C ALA A 154 -10.89 -8.61 -7.84
N LEU A 155 -10.92 -9.91 -7.59
CA LEU A 155 -12.06 -10.78 -7.84
C LEU A 155 -12.73 -11.11 -6.49
N THR A 156 -14.02 -10.81 -6.36
CA THR A 156 -14.77 -11.00 -5.11
C THR A 156 -16.14 -11.62 -5.38
N ASN A 157 -16.66 -12.34 -4.39
CA ASN A 157 -18.00 -12.92 -4.34
C ASN A 157 -18.75 -12.42 -3.11
#